data_3abf5889be30cd4fe082f0db73f5fda7
#
_entry.id   3abf5889be30cd4fe082f0db73f5fda7
#
_cell.length_a   1.000
_cell.length_b   1.000
_cell.length_c   1.000
_cell.angle_alpha   90.00
_cell.angle_beta   90.00
_cell.angle_gamma   90.00
#
_symmetry.space_group_name_H-M   'P 1'
#
loop_
_entity.id
_entity.type
_entity.pdbx_description
1 polymer ?
#
loop_
_entity_poly.entity_id
_entity_poly.type
_entity_poly.pdbx_seq_one_letter_code
_entity_poly.pdbx_strand_id
1 'polypeptide(L)'
;MAPLNVEVIVGSVREGRMGRAVADWFVERATANPSWNVSVIDLRELSLPQDFSDSPATEVFRRRIGRADAVVAVTSEYNHGYPAALKTAFDSVKHEWRAKPIGFVSYGGISGGVRAVEQLRQVVAELHMVSVRQSVTIHRVRKQFGHEPYGVDSIAIDASEKMIRELDWWGGGLRMQRASDPYPG
;
A
#
# COMPACT_ATOMS: atom_id res chain seq x y z
N MET A 1 -9.60 20.81 7.05
CA MET A 1 -9.68 19.49 7.73
C MET A 1 -8.28 19.08 8.15
N ALA A 2 -8.12 18.26 9.20
CA ALA A 2 -6.81 17.70 9.54
C ALA A 2 -6.30 16.81 8.39
N PRO A 3 -4.97 16.73 8.16
CA PRO A 3 -4.38 15.87 7.14
C PRO A 3 -4.83 14.41 7.27
N LEU A 4 -4.89 13.67 6.16
CA LEU A 4 -5.14 12.23 6.15
C LEU A 4 -3.89 11.47 6.59
N ASN A 5 -4.04 10.50 7.48
CA ASN A 5 -2.98 9.57 7.82
C ASN A 5 -2.91 8.47 6.74
N VAL A 6 -1.81 8.43 6.00
CA VAL A 6 -1.60 7.46 4.91
C VAL A 6 -0.46 6.52 5.26
N GLU A 7 -0.76 5.22 5.33
CA GLU A 7 0.25 4.19 5.57
C GLU A 7 0.69 3.56 4.25
N VAL A 8 1.98 3.62 3.97
CA VAL A 8 2.61 2.95 2.82
C VAL A 8 3.24 1.65 3.29
N ILE A 9 2.73 0.51 2.83
CA ILE A 9 3.19 -0.83 3.23
C ILE A 9 4.15 -1.37 2.17
N VAL A 10 5.39 -1.65 2.58
CA VAL A 10 6.39 -2.33 1.72
C VAL A 10 6.24 -3.83 1.86
N GLY A 11 5.59 -4.47 0.85
CA GLY A 11 5.16 -5.88 0.92
C GLY A 11 6.27 -6.92 0.73
N SER A 12 7.41 -6.55 0.12
CA SER A 12 8.50 -7.50 -0.15
C SER A 12 9.53 -7.54 0.99
N VAL A 13 9.96 -8.75 1.38
CA VAL A 13 10.89 -8.94 2.51
C VAL A 13 12.23 -9.59 2.13
N ARG A 14 12.36 -10.09 0.89
CA ARG A 14 13.58 -10.80 0.47
C ARG A 14 14.79 -9.87 0.39
N GLU A 15 15.99 -10.44 0.48
CA GLU A 15 17.23 -9.73 0.23
C GLU A 15 17.32 -9.21 -1.22
N GLY A 16 17.97 -8.05 -1.45
CA GLY A 16 18.09 -7.44 -2.77
C GLY A 16 16.75 -7.01 -3.40
N ARG A 17 15.70 -6.83 -2.59
CA ARG A 17 14.39 -6.35 -3.05
C ARG A 17 14.48 -4.91 -3.55
N MET A 18 13.66 -4.59 -4.54
CA MET A 18 13.50 -3.23 -5.05
C MET A 18 12.37 -2.46 -4.33
N GLY A 19 11.59 -3.16 -3.48
CA GLY A 19 10.38 -2.62 -2.88
C GLY A 19 10.61 -1.39 -2.01
N ARG A 20 11.76 -1.31 -1.33
CA ARG A 20 12.08 -0.12 -0.53
C ARG A 20 12.34 1.10 -1.43
N ALA A 21 13.15 0.99 -2.46
CA ALA A 21 13.41 2.08 -3.40
C ALA A 21 12.12 2.56 -4.10
N VAL A 22 11.26 1.62 -4.51
CA VAL A 22 9.95 1.95 -5.10
C VAL A 22 9.05 2.67 -4.10
N ALA A 23 9.04 2.24 -2.84
CA ALA A 23 8.28 2.89 -1.79
C ALA A 23 8.80 4.30 -1.50
N ASP A 24 10.11 4.48 -1.38
CA ASP A 24 10.73 5.77 -1.11
C ASP A 24 10.41 6.78 -2.23
N TRP A 25 10.48 6.36 -3.49
CA TRP A 25 10.06 7.15 -4.64
C TRP A 25 8.58 7.58 -4.55
N PHE A 26 7.69 6.65 -4.19
CA PHE A 26 6.27 6.98 -4.04
C PHE A 26 6.02 7.92 -2.85
N VAL A 27 6.69 7.68 -1.72
CA VAL A 27 6.59 8.51 -0.51
C VAL A 27 7.03 9.95 -0.78
N GLU A 28 8.11 10.17 -1.52
CA GLU A 28 8.55 11.50 -1.93
C GLU A 28 7.43 12.26 -2.66
N ARG A 29 6.72 11.58 -3.58
CA ARG A 29 5.59 12.17 -4.31
C ARG A 29 4.37 12.39 -3.43
N ALA A 30 4.07 11.43 -2.57
CA ALA A 30 2.93 11.49 -1.66
C ALA A 30 3.08 12.59 -0.60
N THR A 31 4.29 12.82 -0.09
CA THR A 31 4.59 13.88 0.88
C THR A 31 4.52 15.28 0.28
N ALA A 32 4.56 15.42 -1.04
CA ALA A 32 4.29 16.71 -1.71
C ALA A 32 2.80 17.13 -1.58
N ASN A 33 1.89 16.21 -1.20
CA ASN A 33 0.51 16.55 -0.91
C ASN A 33 0.37 17.05 0.53
N PRO A 34 0.11 18.35 0.78
CA PRO A 34 0.04 18.93 2.12
C PRO A 34 -1.15 18.42 2.95
N SER A 35 -2.12 17.74 2.30
CA SER A 35 -3.27 17.12 2.96
C SER A 35 -2.96 15.74 3.56
N TRP A 36 -1.72 15.25 3.48
CA TRP A 36 -1.34 13.92 3.93
C TRP A 36 -0.23 13.91 4.99
N ASN A 37 -0.41 13.08 6.00
CA ASN A 37 0.66 12.60 6.88
C ASN A 37 1.05 11.20 6.42
N VAL A 38 2.18 11.08 5.73
CA VAL A 38 2.63 9.81 5.15
C VAL A 38 3.59 9.11 6.11
N SER A 39 3.37 7.82 6.34
CA SER A 39 4.29 6.96 7.09
C SER A 39 4.46 5.60 6.41
N VAL A 40 5.57 4.91 6.70
CA VAL A 40 5.96 3.67 6.02
C VAL A 40 5.98 2.50 7.00
N ILE A 41 5.30 1.41 6.65
CA ILE A 41 5.43 0.10 7.29
C ILE A 41 6.25 -0.80 6.38
N ASP A 42 7.47 -1.13 6.80
CA ASP A 42 8.28 -2.11 6.09
C ASP A 42 8.11 -3.49 6.75
N LEU A 43 7.48 -4.43 6.02
CA LEU A 43 7.19 -5.76 6.56
C LEU A 43 8.44 -6.58 6.85
N ARG A 44 9.58 -6.24 6.24
CA ARG A 44 10.86 -6.87 6.58
C ARG A 44 11.34 -6.47 7.97
N GLU A 45 11.12 -5.22 8.35
CA GLU A 45 11.54 -4.69 9.65
C GLU A 45 10.56 -5.07 10.75
N LEU A 46 9.27 -5.09 10.43
CA LEU A 46 8.22 -5.40 11.40
C LEU A 46 8.13 -6.89 11.74
N SER A 47 8.45 -7.79 10.81
CA SER A 47 8.51 -9.26 11.03
C SER A 47 7.24 -9.84 11.67
N LEU A 48 6.10 -9.70 11.02
CA LEU A 48 4.82 -10.26 11.48
C LEU A 48 4.86 -11.80 11.58
N PRO A 49 4.29 -12.41 12.64
CA PRO A 49 4.16 -13.85 12.75
C PRO A 49 3.32 -14.45 11.62
N GLN A 50 3.77 -15.57 11.04
CA GLN A 50 3.04 -16.25 9.96
C GLN A 50 1.87 -17.12 10.47
N ASP A 51 1.87 -17.43 11.75
CA ASP A 51 0.82 -18.19 12.44
C ASP A 51 -0.30 -17.29 13.00
N PHE A 52 -0.25 -16.01 12.68
CA PHE A 52 -1.19 -14.97 13.13
C PHE A 52 -1.28 -14.81 14.65
N SER A 53 -0.28 -15.27 15.39
CA SER A 53 -0.23 -15.10 16.83
C SER A 53 -0.12 -13.62 17.21
N ASP A 54 -0.67 -13.28 18.37
CA ASP A 54 -0.48 -11.96 18.94
C ASP A 54 0.98 -11.76 19.33
N SER A 55 1.54 -10.63 18.90
CA SER A 55 2.93 -10.26 19.16
C SER A 55 3.06 -8.75 19.27
N PRO A 56 4.16 -8.23 19.82
CA PRO A 56 4.44 -6.79 19.80
C PRO A 56 4.40 -6.20 18.39
N ALA A 57 4.85 -6.96 17.38
CA ALA A 57 4.81 -6.55 15.97
C ALA A 57 3.37 -6.46 15.46
N THR A 58 2.52 -7.45 15.77
CA THR A 58 1.10 -7.46 15.42
C THR A 58 0.37 -6.27 16.07
N GLU A 59 0.67 -5.96 17.33
CA GLU A 59 0.05 -4.83 18.02
C GLU A 59 0.48 -3.47 17.45
N VAL A 60 1.76 -3.31 17.10
CA VAL A 60 2.25 -2.12 16.39
C VAL A 60 1.54 -1.97 15.05
N PHE A 61 1.41 -3.06 14.29
CA PHE A 61 0.74 -3.07 12.98
C PHE A 61 -0.74 -2.70 13.13
N ARG A 62 -1.46 -3.36 14.04
CA ARG A 62 -2.87 -3.12 14.36
C ARG A 62 -3.12 -1.63 14.66
N ARG A 63 -2.35 -1.05 15.56
CA ARG A 63 -2.48 0.36 15.94
C ARG A 63 -2.23 1.30 14.75
N ARG A 64 -1.22 1.02 13.92
CA ARG A 64 -0.89 1.85 12.75
C ARG A 64 -2.00 1.79 11.71
N ILE A 65 -2.43 0.58 11.32
CA ILE A 65 -3.54 0.41 10.37
C ILE A 65 -4.83 1.00 10.94
N GLY A 66 -5.11 0.81 12.23
CA GLY A 66 -6.29 1.40 12.88
C GLY A 66 -6.37 2.92 12.75
N ARG A 67 -5.23 3.63 12.84
CA ARG A 67 -5.15 5.09 12.70
C ARG A 67 -5.13 5.59 11.26
N ALA A 68 -4.84 4.74 10.30
CA ALA A 68 -4.77 5.13 8.90
C ALA A 68 -6.15 5.52 8.35
N ASP A 69 -6.18 6.56 7.53
CA ASP A 69 -7.35 6.97 6.75
C ASP A 69 -7.32 6.39 5.35
N ALA A 70 -6.13 6.12 4.82
CA ALA A 70 -5.89 5.46 3.54
C ALA A 70 -4.62 4.60 3.60
N VAL A 71 -4.53 3.62 2.71
CA VAL A 71 -3.39 2.70 2.63
C VAL A 71 -2.85 2.64 1.21
N VAL A 72 -1.54 2.50 1.08
CA VAL A 72 -0.88 2.17 -0.20
C VAL A 72 -0.06 0.92 -0.02
N ALA A 73 -0.32 -0.12 -0.79
CA ALA A 73 0.48 -1.34 -0.79
C ALA A 73 1.49 -1.33 -1.94
N VAL A 74 2.78 -1.32 -1.59
CA VAL A 74 3.90 -1.45 -2.54
C VAL A 74 4.23 -2.94 -2.69
N THR A 75 3.92 -3.51 -3.84
CA THR A 75 4.01 -4.96 -4.07
C THR A 75 4.85 -5.35 -5.27
N SER A 76 5.68 -6.37 -5.09
CA SER A 76 6.28 -7.11 -6.21
C SER A 76 5.32 -8.17 -6.74
N GLU A 77 5.62 -8.67 -7.94
CA GLU A 77 5.01 -9.88 -8.47
C GLU A 77 6.03 -11.03 -8.42
N TYR A 78 5.68 -12.11 -7.74
CA TYR A 78 6.43 -13.35 -7.68
C TYR A 78 5.57 -14.47 -8.27
N ASN A 79 5.97 -15.01 -9.43
CA ASN A 79 5.25 -16.11 -10.08
C ASN A 79 3.73 -15.86 -10.19
N HIS A 80 3.33 -14.72 -10.75
CA HIS A 80 1.96 -14.25 -10.92
C HIS A 80 1.23 -13.78 -9.64
N GLY A 81 1.77 -14.00 -8.46
CA GLY A 81 1.16 -13.62 -7.18
C GLY A 81 1.90 -12.48 -6.47
N TYR A 82 1.32 -12.02 -5.40
CA TYR A 82 1.92 -11.07 -4.47
C TYR A 82 2.78 -11.78 -3.42
N PRO A 83 3.67 -11.06 -2.68
CA PRO A 83 4.51 -11.66 -1.64
C PRO A 83 3.69 -12.24 -0.49
N ALA A 84 4.09 -13.42 0.02
CA ALA A 84 3.46 -14.05 1.19
C ALA A 84 3.41 -13.12 2.41
N ALA A 85 4.48 -12.37 2.68
CA ALA A 85 4.52 -11.41 3.78
C ALA A 85 3.42 -10.33 3.68
N LEU A 86 3.03 -9.91 2.47
CA LEU A 86 1.92 -8.98 2.27
C LEU A 86 0.58 -9.65 2.60
N LYS A 87 0.40 -10.93 2.25
CA LYS A 87 -0.80 -11.68 2.64
C LYS A 87 -0.85 -11.85 4.16
N THR A 88 0.26 -12.23 4.79
CA THR A 88 0.35 -12.29 6.26
C THR A 88 -0.08 -10.97 6.90
N ALA A 89 0.37 -9.83 6.37
CA ALA A 89 -0.02 -8.52 6.89
C ALA A 89 -1.53 -8.27 6.77
N PHE A 90 -2.15 -8.61 5.63
CA PHE A 90 -3.60 -8.46 5.46
C PHE A 90 -4.39 -9.36 6.41
N ASP A 91 -3.91 -10.55 6.69
CA ASP A 91 -4.60 -11.51 7.56
C ASP A 91 -4.33 -11.28 9.06
N SER A 92 -3.27 -10.53 9.41
CA SER A 92 -2.87 -10.30 10.81
C SER A 92 -3.83 -9.39 11.59
N VAL A 93 -4.63 -8.57 10.89
CA VAL A 93 -5.64 -7.69 11.50
C VAL A 93 -6.90 -7.69 10.65
N LYS A 94 -8.06 -7.43 11.25
CA LYS A 94 -9.34 -7.62 10.58
C LYS A 94 -10.19 -6.36 10.53
N HIS A 95 -10.50 -5.79 11.68
CA HIS A 95 -11.41 -4.65 11.78
C HIS A 95 -10.77 -3.34 11.36
N GLU A 96 -9.46 -3.26 11.47
CA GLU A 96 -8.66 -2.08 11.19
C GLU A 96 -8.66 -1.69 9.72
N TRP A 97 -8.95 -2.64 8.81
CA TRP A 97 -9.04 -2.41 7.37
C TRP A 97 -10.35 -1.78 6.91
N ARG A 98 -11.42 -1.97 7.67
CA ARG A 98 -12.79 -1.70 7.23
C ARG A 98 -13.02 -0.25 6.83
N ALA A 99 -13.74 -0.09 5.73
CA ALA A 99 -14.13 1.21 5.15
C ALA A 99 -12.93 2.17 4.94
N LYS A 100 -11.78 1.63 4.53
CA LYS A 100 -10.60 2.42 4.16
C LYS A 100 -10.27 2.22 2.68
N PRO A 101 -9.85 3.27 1.96
CA PRO A 101 -9.38 3.11 0.60
C PRO A 101 -7.95 2.58 0.58
N ILE A 102 -7.67 1.78 -0.46
CA ILE A 102 -6.33 1.27 -0.74
C ILE A 102 -5.94 1.48 -2.19
N GLY A 103 -4.73 1.98 -2.41
CA GLY A 103 -4.05 2.04 -3.69
C GLY A 103 -2.90 1.04 -3.79
N PHE A 104 -2.50 0.71 -5.01
CA PHE A 104 -1.41 -0.22 -5.26
C PHE A 104 -0.31 0.41 -6.10
N VAL A 105 0.92 0.28 -5.62
CA VAL A 105 2.15 0.56 -6.38
C VAL A 105 2.82 -0.79 -6.63
N SER A 106 2.69 -1.30 -7.85
CA SER A 106 3.24 -2.59 -8.23
C SER A 106 4.49 -2.47 -9.06
N TYR A 107 5.36 -3.46 -8.95
CA TYR A 107 6.59 -3.50 -9.72
C TYR A 107 6.99 -4.94 -10.06
N GLY A 108 7.71 -5.11 -11.15
CA GLY A 108 8.16 -6.43 -11.56
C GLY A 108 9.06 -6.42 -12.81
N GLY A 109 9.05 -7.53 -13.51
CA GLY A 109 9.67 -7.67 -14.83
C GLY A 109 8.81 -7.01 -15.92
N ILE A 110 8.39 -7.81 -16.90
CA ILE A 110 7.59 -7.36 -18.04
C ILE A 110 6.18 -6.95 -17.59
N SER A 111 5.56 -7.69 -16.69
CA SER A 111 4.18 -7.43 -16.23
C SER A 111 4.06 -6.21 -15.29
N GLY A 112 5.16 -5.74 -14.71
CA GLY A 112 5.10 -4.62 -13.76
C GLY A 112 4.31 -4.91 -12.46
N GLY A 113 3.86 -6.15 -12.25
CA GLY A 113 3.12 -6.55 -11.05
C GLY A 113 1.60 -6.49 -11.17
N VAL A 114 1.04 -6.28 -12.37
CA VAL A 114 -0.43 -6.13 -12.55
C VAL A 114 -1.21 -7.35 -12.08
N ARG A 115 -0.68 -8.58 -12.26
CA ARG A 115 -1.36 -9.81 -11.85
C ARG A 115 -1.46 -9.95 -10.33
N ALA A 116 -0.40 -9.50 -9.63
CA ALA A 116 -0.44 -9.45 -8.17
C ALA A 116 -1.51 -8.45 -7.68
N VAL A 117 -1.65 -7.30 -8.34
CA VAL A 117 -2.68 -6.30 -8.00
C VAL A 117 -4.09 -6.85 -8.24
N GLU A 118 -4.33 -7.55 -9.35
CA GLU A 118 -5.65 -8.14 -9.63
C GLU A 118 -6.07 -9.15 -8.57
N GLN A 119 -5.14 -9.98 -8.09
CA GLN A 119 -5.42 -10.89 -6.97
C GLN A 119 -5.65 -10.13 -5.66
N LEU A 120 -4.87 -9.08 -5.39
CA LEU A 120 -5.01 -8.29 -4.17
C LEU A 120 -6.35 -7.54 -4.11
N ARG A 121 -6.92 -7.12 -5.24
CA ARG A 121 -8.24 -6.47 -5.28
C ARG A 121 -9.34 -7.34 -4.70
N GLN A 122 -9.28 -8.67 -4.92
CA GLN A 122 -10.22 -9.62 -4.32
C GLN A 122 -10.00 -9.75 -2.80
N VAL A 123 -8.74 -9.83 -2.37
CA VAL A 123 -8.37 -9.93 -0.94
C VAL A 123 -8.86 -8.72 -0.16
N VAL A 124 -8.58 -7.51 -0.67
CA VAL A 124 -8.94 -6.28 0.06
C VAL A 124 -10.45 -6.01 0.05
N ALA A 125 -11.18 -6.51 -0.96
CA ALA A 125 -12.64 -6.46 -0.97
C ALA A 125 -13.24 -7.29 0.17
N GLU A 126 -12.69 -8.50 0.44
CA GLU A 126 -13.09 -9.34 1.57
C GLU A 126 -12.78 -8.68 2.92
N LEU A 127 -11.77 -7.82 2.99
CA LEU A 127 -11.42 -7.04 4.17
C LEU A 127 -12.25 -5.75 4.31
N HIS A 128 -13.29 -5.59 3.51
CA HIS A 128 -14.17 -4.41 3.48
C HIS A 128 -13.44 -3.09 3.14
N MET A 129 -12.35 -3.16 2.38
CA MET A 129 -11.63 -1.99 1.87
C MET A 129 -12.20 -1.56 0.51
N VAL A 130 -11.97 -0.31 0.15
CA VAL A 130 -12.26 0.21 -1.19
C VAL A 130 -10.98 0.29 -2.00
N SER A 131 -10.78 -0.62 -2.93
CA SER A 131 -9.66 -0.53 -3.87
C SER A 131 -9.91 0.61 -4.86
N VAL A 132 -9.07 1.65 -4.85
CA VAL A 132 -9.19 2.70 -5.86
C VAL A 132 -8.89 2.16 -7.25
N ARG A 133 -9.50 2.76 -8.29
CA ARG A 133 -9.35 2.27 -9.66
C ARG A 133 -7.91 2.39 -10.14
N GLN A 134 -7.30 3.55 -9.91
CA GLN A 134 -5.95 3.82 -10.37
C GLN A 134 -4.92 3.01 -9.59
N SER A 135 -3.94 2.46 -10.29
CA SER A 135 -2.77 1.84 -9.70
C SER A 135 -1.51 2.29 -10.43
N VAL A 136 -0.38 2.28 -9.75
CA VAL A 136 0.93 2.53 -10.34
C VAL A 136 1.56 1.19 -10.71
N THR A 137 2.00 1.06 -11.96
CA THR A 137 2.65 -0.15 -12.46
C THR A 137 4.04 0.17 -12.99
N ILE A 138 5.07 -0.43 -12.40
CA ILE A 138 6.46 -0.19 -12.76
C ILE A 138 7.03 -1.43 -13.45
N HIS A 139 7.10 -1.34 -14.78
CA HIS A 139 7.68 -2.39 -15.61
C HIS A 139 9.20 -2.38 -15.56
N ARG A 140 9.82 -3.56 -15.66
CA ARG A 140 11.28 -3.70 -15.70
C ARG A 140 11.97 -2.88 -14.59
N VAL A 141 11.50 -3.03 -13.37
CA VAL A 141 11.89 -2.22 -12.20
C VAL A 141 13.41 -2.01 -12.05
N ARG A 142 14.23 -3.05 -12.35
CA ARG A 142 15.69 -2.93 -12.27
C ARG A 142 16.28 -1.92 -13.24
N LYS A 143 15.63 -1.62 -14.36
CA LYS A 143 16.06 -0.59 -15.29
C LYS A 143 15.73 0.81 -14.79
N GLN A 144 14.65 0.97 -14.04
CA GLN A 144 14.17 2.24 -13.55
C GLN A 144 14.77 2.61 -12.18
N PHE A 145 15.05 1.61 -11.33
CA PHE A 145 15.50 1.77 -9.95
C PHE A 145 16.87 1.14 -9.65
N GLY A 146 17.55 0.60 -10.64
CA GLY A 146 18.86 -0.05 -10.45
C GLY A 146 20.02 0.90 -10.23
N HIS A 147 19.86 2.18 -10.58
CA HIS A 147 20.87 3.25 -10.45
C HIS A 147 20.17 4.54 -10.04
N GLU A 148 20.83 5.35 -9.24
CA GLU A 148 20.39 6.70 -8.92
C GLU A 148 21.04 7.73 -9.87
N PRO A 149 20.33 8.83 -10.26
CA PRO A 149 18.91 9.06 -9.98
C PRO A 149 17.98 8.05 -10.67
N TYR A 150 16.86 7.75 -10.04
CA TYR A 150 15.88 6.81 -10.59
C TYR A 150 15.26 7.33 -11.90
N GLY A 151 15.28 6.49 -12.93
CA GLY A 151 14.72 6.79 -14.26
C GLY A 151 13.28 6.28 -14.40
N VAL A 152 12.36 6.72 -13.51
CA VAL A 152 10.97 6.30 -13.54
C VAL A 152 10.26 6.91 -14.74
N ASP A 153 9.52 6.09 -15.49
CA ASP A 153 8.81 6.54 -16.69
C ASP A 153 7.63 7.48 -16.37
N SER A 154 7.29 8.33 -17.34
CA SER A 154 6.22 9.32 -17.18
C SER A 154 4.86 8.69 -16.93
N ILE A 155 4.60 7.48 -17.43
CA ILE A 155 3.33 6.76 -17.25
C ILE A 155 3.14 6.42 -15.76
N ALA A 156 4.20 5.92 -15.11
CA ALA A 156 4.15 5.63 -13.67
C ALA A 156 4.02 6.91 -12.83
N ILE A 157 4.68 8.00 -13.26
CA ILE A 157 4.56 9.32 -12.63
C ILE A 157 3.11 9.81 -12.68
N ASP A 158 2.52 9.88 -13.88
CA ASP A 158 1.13 10.33 -14.06
C ASP A 158 0.13 9.44 -13.31
N ALA A 159 0.37 8.11 -13.31
CA ALA A 159 -0.45 7.16 -12.57
C ALA A 159 -0.39 7.42 -11.06
N SER A 160 0.78 7.77 -10.52
CA SER A 160 0.94 8.09 -9.09
C SER A 160 0.14 9.33 -8.70
N GLU A 161 0.15 10.37 -9.51
CA GLU A 161 -0.63 11.59 -9.26
C GLU A 161 -2.14 11.34 -9.30
N LYS A 162 -2.60 10.53 -10.27
CA LYS A 162 -4.02 10.15 -10.36
C LYS A 162 -4.44 9.32 -9.14
N MET A 163 -3.61 8.34 -8.73
CA MET A 163 -3.89 7.52 -7.57
C MET A 163 -3.92 8.33 -6.27
N ILE A 164 -3.00 9.28 -6.09
CA ILE A 164 -3.00 10.18 -4.94
C ILE A 164 -4.30 10.98 -4.87
N ARG A 165 -4.78 11.53 -5.99
CA ARG A 165 -6.07 12.26 -6.02
C ARG A 165 -7.26 11.36 -5.70
N GLU A 166 -7.31 10.13 -6.22
CA GLU A 166 -8.38 9.18 -5.89
C GLU A 166 -8.37 8.81 -4.40
N LEU A 167 -7.17 8.52 -3.84
CA LEU A 167 -7.03 8.18 -2.42
C LEU A 167 -7.39 9.35 -1.50
N ASP A 168 -7.06 10.59 -1.89
CA ASP A 168 -7.44 11.80 -1.15
C ASP A 168 -8.96 11.94 -1.08
N TRP A 169 -9.64 11.80 -2.21
CA TRP A 169 -11.09 11.88 -2.30
C TRP A 169 -11.79 10.78 -1.48
N TRP A 170 -11.41 9.52 -1.68
CA TRP A 170 -11.97 8.39 -0.94
C TRP A 170 -11.64 8.44 0.54
N GLY A 171 -10.38 8.74 0.89
CA GLY A 171 -9.91 8.82 2.27
C GLY A 171 -10.65 9.89 3.07
N GLY A 172 -10.83 11.07 2.49
CA GLY A 172 -11.59 12.16 3.08
C GLY A 172 -13.07 11.79 3.29
N GLY A 173 -13.70 11.25 2.26
CA GLY A 173 -15.12 10.85 2.31
C GLY A 173 -15.37 9.74 3.34
N LEU A 174 -14.59 8.66 3.28
CA LEU A 174 -14.77 7.53 4.19
C LEU A 174 -14.40 7.88 5.64
N ARG A 175 -13.40 8.75 5.86
CA ARG A 175 -13.09 9.25 7.22
C ARG A 175 -14.27 10.01 7.82
N MET A 176 -14.89 10.91 7.04
CA MET A 176 -16.08 11.64 7.50
C MET A 176 -17.23 10.68 7.78
N GLN A 177 -17.47 9.70 6.92
CA GLN A 177 -18.54 8.72 7.11
C GLN A 177 -18.31 7.88 8.37
N ARG A 178 -17.10 7.33 8.58
CA ARG A 178 -16.76 6.57 9.78
C ARG A 178 -16.92 7.38 11.08
N ALA A 179 -16.69 8.70 11.01
CA ALA A 179 -16.84 9.58 12.17
C ALA A 179 -18.32 9.88 12.51
N SER A 180 -19.21 9.88 11.50
CA SER A 180 -20.63 10.16 11.68
C SER A 180 -21.46 8.91 11.93
N ASP A 181 -21.06 7.79 11.32
CA ASP A 181 -21.81 6.52 11.36
C ASP A 181 -20.80 5.35 11.28
N PRO A 182 -20.66 4.55 12.35
CA PRO A 182 -19.75 3.41 12.36
C PRO A 182 -20.06 2.43 11.23
N TYR A 183 -19.01 1.90 10.60
CA TYR A 183 -19.16 0.92 9.52
C TYR A 183 -19.88 -0.34 10.02
N PRO A 184 -20.99 -0.79 9.38
CA PRO A 184 -21.87 -1.85 9.90
C PRO A 184 -21.34 -3.27 9.70
N GLY A 185 -20.24 -3.47 8.91
CA GLY A 185 -19.70 -4.79 8.56
C GLY A 185 -18.62 -5.32 9.48
#